data_9e078afb10ac9599f54f8ac7fae382c4
#
_entry.id   9e078afb10ac9599f54f8ac7fae382c4
#
_cell.length_a   1.000
_cell.length_b   1.000
_cell.length_c   1.000
_cell.angle_alpha   90.00
_cell.angle_beta   90.00
_cell.angle_gamma   90.00
#
_symmetry.space_group_name_H-M   'P 1'
#
loop_
_entity.id
_entity.type
_entity.pdbx_description
1 polymer ?
#
loop_
_entity_poly.entity_id
_entity_poly.type
_entity_poly.pdbx_seq_one_letter_code
_entity_poly.pdbx_strand_id
1 'polypeptide(L)'
;NVINNLPLPGQVDFINGGPPCQGFSGMNRFNQSTWSKVQCEMILAFLSFADYFQPRYFLLENVRNFVSFNKGQTFRLTLASLLEMGYQVRFGILEAGAFGVSQSRKRAFIWAASPHDTLPEWPEPMHVFAAPELKIMLSDNYQYSAVRSTANGAPFRAMTVRDTIGDLPAVGNGASKTIMEYQNDPVSWFQKRIRGNMAVLTDHISKEMNELNLIRCQKIPKRPGADWHDLPDEKVKLSTGQVVDLIPWCLPNTAKRHNQWKGLFGRLDWEGNFPTSITDPQPMGKVGMCFHPDQDRILTVRECARSQGFPDSYQFHGSIQHKHRQIGNAVPPTLAFALGRKLKEAVESKRST
;
A
#
# COMPACT_ATOMS: atom_id res chain seq x y z
N ASN A 1 -15.59 -29.26 20.60
CA ASN A 1 -16.19 -28.25 21.53
C ASN A 1 -15.68 -26.81 21.32
N VAL A 2 -15.25 -26.46 20.10
CA VAL A 2 -14.81 -25.07 19.76
C VAL A 2 -15.97 -24.22 19.23
N ILE A 3 -17.11 -24.83 18.92
CA ILE A 3 -18.26 -24.18 18.27
C ILE A 3 -19.10 -23.33 19.24
N ASN A 4 -18.98 -23.53 20.55
CA ASN A 4 -19.84 -22.86 21.53
C ASN A 4 -19.45 -21.41 21.92
N ASN A 5 -18.40 -20.84 21.30
CA ASN A 5 -17.91 -19.48 21.61
C ASN A 5 -17.95 -18.51 20.41
N LEU A 6 -18.69 -18.83 19.37
CA LEU A 6 -18.88 -17.89 18.26
C LEU A 6 -19.93 -16.83 18.64
N PRO A 7 -19.73 -15.56 18.27
CA PRO A 7 -20.72 -14.52 18.53
C PRO A 7 -22.04 -14.84 17.79
N LEU A 8 -23.15 -14.49 18.40
CA LEU A 8 -24.48 -14.60 17.80
C LEU A 8 -24.84 -13.32 17.02
N PRO A 9 -25.83 -13.38 16.11
CA PRO A 9 -26.39 -12.18 15.48
C PRO A 9 -26.74 -11.10 16.52
N GLY A 10 -26.40 -9.85 16.24
CA GLY A 10 -26.58 -8.71 17.14
C GLY A 10 -25.53 -8.56 18.25
N GLN A 11 -24.60 -9.49 18.41
CA GLN A 11 -23.48 -9.38 19.36
C GLN A 11 -22.20 -8.75 18.76
N VAL A 12 -22.20 -8.48 17.46
CA VAL A 12 -21.06 -7.88 16.76
C VAL A 12 -21.40 -6.45 16.39
N ASP A 13 -20.71 -5.48 16.99
CA ASP A 13 -20.92 -4.06 16.69
C ASP A 13 -20.26 -3.61 15.40
N PHE A 14 -19.08 -4.16 15.09
CA PHE A 14 -18.26 -3.72 13.97
C PHE A 14 -17.56 -4.88 13.26
N ILE A 15 -17.73 -4.96 11.95
CA ILE A 15 -16.97 -5.85 11.08
C ILE A 15 -16.09 -5.01 10.15
N ASN A 16 -14.80 -5.31 10.10
CA ASN A 16 -13.90 -4.72 9.11
C ASN A 16 -13.06 -5.78 8.42
N GLY A 17 -12.69 -5.52 7.17
CA GLY A 17 -11.81 -6.43 6.44
C GLY A 17 -11.43 -5.96 5.04
N GLY A 18 -10.37 -6.58 4.52
CA GLY A 18 -9.91 -6.44 3.16
C GLY A 18 -9.96 -7.80 2.44
N PRO A 19 -11.12 -8.24 1.95
CA PRO A 19 -11.21 -9.52 1.25
C PRO A 19 -10.27 -9.55 0.05
N PRO A 20 -9.58 -10.68 -0.22
CA PRO A 20 -8.59 -10.74 -1.28
C PRO A 20 -9.17 -10.37 -2.64
N CYS A 21 -8.41 -9.58 -3.38
CA CYS A 21 -8.81 -8.99 -4.65
C CYS A 21 -7.82 -9.31 -5.78
N GLN A 22 -7.12 -10.43 -5.70
CA GLN A 22 -6.09 -10.76 -6.71
C GLN A 22 -6.68 -10.86 -8.13
N GLY A 23 -7.96 -11.12 -8.27
CA GLY A 23 -8.71 -10.99 -9.52
C GLY A 23 -8.88 -9.54 -10.00
N PHE A 24 -8.85 -8.54 -9.10
CA PHE A 24 -9.04 -7.12 -9.42
C PHE A 24 -7.73 -6.35 -9.59
N SER A 25 -6.62 -6.92 -9.13
CA SER A 25 -5.34 -6.27 -9.34
C SER A 25 -4.94 -6.43 -10.80
N GLY A 26 -4.54 -5.33 -11.46
CA GLY A 26 -3.96 -5.41 -12.81
C GLY A 26 -2.66 -6.25 -12.87
N MET A 27 -2.33 -7.00 -11.80
CA MET A 27 -1.25 -7.99 -11.75
C MET A 27 -1.66 -9.35 -12.31
N ASN A 28 -2.96 -9.64 -12.38
CA ASN A 28 -3.43 -10.90 -12.94
C ASN A 28 -3.69 -10.73 -14.45
N ARG A 29 -2.71 -11.08 -15.27
CA ARG A 29 -2.84 -11.09 -16.75
C ARG A 29 -3.75 -12.22 -17.26
N PHE A 30 -4.14 -13.16 -16.39
CA PHE A 30 -4.93 -14.35 -16.72
C PHE A 30 -6.27 -14.35 -15.97
N ASN A 31 -7.05 -13.27 -16.11
CA ASN A 31 -8.34 -13.07 -15.44
C ASN A 31 -9.42 -14.13 -15.71
N GLN A 32 -9.14 -15.16 -16.51
CA GLN A 32 -10.10 -16.22 -16.84
C GLN A 32 -9.84 -17.54 -16.10
N SER A 33 -8.85 -17.60 -15.20
CA SER A 33 -8.60 -18.82 -14.44
C SER A 33 -9.68 -19.06 -13.37
N THR A 34 -9.95 -20.32 -13.05
CA THR A 34 -10.84 -20.75 -11.97
C THR A 34 -10.47 -20.08 -10.63
N TRP A 35 -9.17 -19.91 -10.38
CA TRP A 35 -8.65 -19.25 -9.18
C TRP A 35 -9.06 -17.76 -9.06
N SER A 36 -9.11 -17.03 -10.17
CA SER A 36 -9.56 -15.65 -10.21
C SER A 36 -11.06 -15.52 -9.86
N LYS A 37 -11.88 -16.47 -10.26
CA LYS A 37 -13.33 -16.54 -9.90
C LYS A 37 -13.50 -16.79 -8.42
N VAL A 38 -12.80 -17.78 -7.85
CA VAL A 38 -12.83 -18.12 -6.41
C VAL A 38 -12.48 -16.89 -5.54
N GLN A 39 -11.55 -16.06 -5.98
CA GLN A 39 -11.17 -14.86 -5.22
C GLN A 39 -12.22 -13.75 -5.26
N CYS A 40 -13.02 -13.65 -6.32
CA CYS A 40 -14.17 -12.77 -6.35
C CYS A 40 -15.28 -13.24 -5.38
N GLU A 41 -15.39 -14.55 -5.16
CA GLU A 41 -16.33 -15.15 -4.21
C GLU A 41 -16.02 -14.80 -2.74
N MET A 42 -14.77 -14.46 -2.42
CA MET A 42 -14.38 -14.03 -1.06
C MET A 42 -15.06 -12.72 -0.63
N ILE A 43 -15.43 -11.85 -1.56
CA ILE A 43 -16.22 -10.66 -1.22
C ILE A 43 -17.63 -11.06 -0.82
N LEU A 44 -18.24 -12.03 -1.51
CA LEU A 44 -19.56 -12.56 -1.16
C LEU A 44 -19.52 -13.25 0.20
N ALA A 45 -18.48 -14.05 0.47
CA ALA A 45 -18.27 -14.64 1.79
C ALA A 45 -18.12 -13.58 2.88
N PHE A 46 -17.43 -12.45 2.59
CA PHE A 46 -17.30 -11.36 3.54
C PHE A 46 -18.63 -10.62 3.78
N LEU A 47 -19.45 -10.44 2.74
CA LEU A 47 -20.79 -9.87 2.85
C LEU A 47 -21.76 -10.78 3.62
N SER A 48 -21.61 -12.11 3.52
CA SER A 48 -22.45 -13.04 4.28
C SER A 48 -22.26 -12.92 5.79
N PHE A 49 -21.08 -12.49 6.27
CA PHE A 49 -20.89 -12.14 7.68
C PHE A 49 -21.68 -10.88 8.08
N ALA A 50 -21.80 -9.90 7.19
CA ALA A 50 -22.63 -8.72 7.45
C ALA A 50 -24.12 -9.09 7.53
N ASP A 51 -24.58 -9.95 6.62
CA ASP A 51 -25.95 -10.46 6.60
C ASP A 51 -26.27 -11.27 7.85
N TYR A 52 -25.38 -12.17 8.26
CA TYR A 52 -25.60 -13.03 9.43
C TYR A 52 -25.49 -12.29 10.76
N PHE A 53 -24.42 -11.52 10.97
CA PHE A 53 -24.17 -10.85 12.26
C PHE A 53 -24.92 -9.55 12.43
N GLN A 54 -25.33 -8.91 11.33
CA GLN A 54 -26.02 -7.61 11.31
C GLN A 54 -25.32 -6.55 12.17
N PRO A 55 -24.00 -6.30 11.94
CA PRO A 55 -23.25 -5.36 12.76
C PRO A 55 -23.79 -3.93 12.59
N ARG A 56 -23.62 -3.11 13.63
CA ARG A 56 -23.97 -1.68 13.55
C ARG A 56 -23.15 -0.95 12.49
N TYR A 57 -21.88 -1.32 12.34
CA TYR A 57 -20.95 -0.73 11.39
C TYR A 57 -20.20 -1.80 10.61
N PHE A 58 -19.90 -1.48 9.37
CA PHE A 58 -19.14 -2.34 8.48
C PHE A 58 -18.15 -1.50 7.67
N LEU A 59 -16.88 -1.95 7.56
CA LEU A 59 -15.85 -1.32 6.75
C LEU A 59 -15.18 -2.34 5.84
N LEU A 60 -15.31 -2.18 4.53
CA LEU A 60 -14.60 -2.95 3.54
C LEU A 60 -13.46 -2.11 2.96
N GLU A 61 -12.25 -2.66 2.93
CA GLU A 61 -11.09 -2.10 2.22
C GLU A 61 -10.77 -2.95 0.99
N ASN A 62 -10.32 -2.28 -0.08
CA ASN A 62 -9.83 -2.96 -1.26
C ASN A 62 -8.87 -2.08 -2.08
N VAL A 63 -8.24 -2.65 -3.10
CA VAL A 63 -7.41 -1.89 -4.03
C VAL A 63 -8.24 -0.91 -4.85
N ARG A 64 -7.63 0.21 -5.28
CA ARG A 64 -8.30 1.22 -6.12
C ARG A 64 -9.06 0.62 -7.31
N ASN A 65 -8.47 -0.38 -7.97
CA ASN A 65 -9.06 -0.97 -9.18
C ASN A 65 -10.35 -1.77 -8.92
N PHE A 66 -10.69 -2.05 -7.66
CA PHE A 66 -11.95 -2.68 -7.29
C PHE A 66 -13.18 -1.94 -7.88
N VAL A 67 -13.13 -0.60 -7.86
CA VAL A 67 -14.25 0.23 -8.34
C VAL A 67 -14.45 0.20 -9.85
N SER A 68 -13.42 -0.18 -10.62
CA SER A 68 -13.45 -0.20 -12.09
C SER A 68 -13.33 -1.60 -12.70
N PHE A 69 -12.97 -2.58 -11.91
CA PHE A 69 -12.80 -3.96 -12.38
C PHE A 69 -14.11 -4.51 -12.95
N ASN A 70 -14.02 -5.24 -14.05
CA ASN A 70 -15.17 -5.78 -14.79
C ASN A 70 -16.27 -4.72 -14.99
N LYS A 71 -15.89 -3.55 -15.52
CA LYS A 71 -16.78 -2.38 -15.69
C LYS A 71 -17.51 -1.97 -14.39
N GLY A 72 -16.88 -2.21 -13.24
CA GLY A 72 -17.42 -1.90 -11.91
C GLY A 72 -18.55 -2.83 -11.44
N GLN A 73 -18.76 -3.96 -12.08
CA GLN A 73 -19.87 -4.87 -11.75
C GLN A 73 -19.79 -5.37 -10.30
N THR A 74 -18.64 -5.90 -9.88
CA THR A 74 -18.46 -6.41 -8.49
C THR A 74 -18.64 -5.30 -7.46
N PHE A 75 -18.13 -4.11 -7.74
CA PHE A 75 -18.32 -2.94 -6.87
C PHE A 75 -19.80 -2.57 -6.72
N ARG A 76 -20.55 -2.47 -7.84
CA ARG A 76 -21.99 -2.18 -7.80
C ARG A 76 -22.79 -3.25 -7.08
N LEU A 77 -22.47 -4.54 -7.30
CA LEU A 77 -23.09 -5.65 -6.56
C LEU A 77 -22.84 -5.56 -5.07
N THR A 78 -21.61 -5.22 -4.65
CA THR A 78 -21.28 -5.02 -3.22
C THR A 78 -22.12 -3.91 -2.60
N LEU A 79 -22.25 -2.76 -3.29
CA LEU A 79 -23.11 -1.67 -2.82
C LEU A 79 -24.59 -2.08 -2.77
N ALA A 80 -25.08 -2.73 -3.82
CA ALA A 80 -26.47 -3.19 -3.88
C ALA A 80 -26.80 -4.18 -2.75
N SER A 81 -25.93 -5.16 -2.49
CA SER A 81 -26.13 -6.12 -1.40
C SER A 81 -26.20 -5.44 -0.03
N LEU A 82 -25.32 -4.47 0.26
CA LEU A 82 -25.37 -3.74 1.52
C LEU A 82 -26.64 -2.89 1.67
N LEU A 83 -27.09 -2.25 0.57
CA LEU A 83 -28.34 -1.49 0.54
C LEU A 83 -29.57 -2.40 0.71
N GLU A 84 -29.57 -3.58 0.09
CA GLU A 84 -30.62 -4.60 0.21
C GLU A 84 -30.73 -5.15 1.65
N MET A 85 -29.60 -5.29 2.34
CA MET A 85 -29.56 -5.62 3.78
C MET A 85 -30.06 -4.46 4.67
N GLY A 86 -30.40 -3.29 4.11
CA GLY A 86 -30.91 -2.13 4.83
C GLY A 86 -29.84 -1.15 5.35
N TYR A 87 -28.58 -1.35 5.00
CA TYR A 87 -27.51 -0.43 5.44
C TYR A 87 -27.52 0.90 4.69
N GLN A 88 -27.17 1.97 5.39
CA GLN A 88 -26.67 3.20 4.77
C GLN A 88 -25.26 2.94 4.26
N VAL A 89 -24.91 3.43 3.07
CA VAL A 89 -23.61 3.13 2.44
C VAL A 89 -22.91 4.40 1.98
N ARG A 90 -21.61 4.49 2.23
CA ARG A 90 -20.72 5.53 1.70
C ARG A 90 -19.45 4.88 1.17
N PHE A 91 -19.01 5.27 -0.01
CA PHE A 91 -17.75 4.77 -0.57
C PHE A 91 -16.82 5.91 -0.96
N GLY A 92 -15.51 5.61 -1.02
CA GLY A 92 -14.50 6.57 -1.43
C GLY A 92 -13.16 5.89 -1.71
N ILE A 93 -12.26 6.63 -2.34
CA ILE A 93 -10.88 6.23 -2.52
C ILE A 93 -10.01 7.22 -1.75
N LEU A 94 -9.20 6.71 -0.81
CA LEU A 94 -8.31 7.52 0.00
C LEU A 94 -6.86 7.31 -0.44
N GLU A 95 -6.11 8.43 -0.47
CA GLU A 95 -4.67 8.44 -0.75
C GLU A 95 -3.90 8.51 0.57
N ALA A 96 -3.16 7.45 0.90
CA ALA A 96 -2.49 7.34 2.19
C ALA A 96 -1.48 8.48 2.46
N GLY A 97 -0.82 8.99 1.41
CA GLY A 97 0.10 10.12 1.52
C GLY A 97 -0.55 11.38 2.10
N ALA A 98 -1.84 11.58 1.87
CA ALA A 98 -2.60 12.68 2.44
C ALA A 98 -2.88 12.54 3.95
N PHE A 99 -2.55 11.38 4.53
CA PHE A 99 -2.74 11.05 5.95
C PHE A 99 -1.42 10.81 6.70
N GLY A 100 -0.32 11.40 6.23
CA GLY A 100 0.93 11.47 6.96
C GLY A 100 1.89 10.29 6.77
N VAL A 101 1.85 9.64 5.61
CA VAL A 101 2.88 8.68 5.18
C VAL A 101 3.57 9.18 3.90
N SER A 102 4.78 8.72 3.67
CA SER A 102 5.56 9.11 2.47
C SER A 102 5.26 8.25 1.24
N GLN A 103 4.16 7.53 1.24
CA GLN A 103 3.84 6.56 0.19
C GLN A 103 2.60 6.94 -0.61
N SER A 104 2.71 6.86 -1.95
CA SER A 104 1.53 6.91 -2.82
C SER A 104 0.81 5.56 -2.77
N ARG A 105 -0.36 5.54 -2.13
CA ARG A 105 -1.15 4.34 -1.94
C ARG A 105 -2.64 4.65 -1.91
N LYS A 106 -3.31 4.44 -3.04
CA LYS A 106 -4.76 4.60 -3.15
C LYS A 106 -5.49 3.31 -2.81
N ARG A 107 -6.48 3.41 -1.91
CA ARG A 107 -7.33 2.30 -1.50
C ARG A 107 -8.80 2.70 -1.56
N ALA A 108 -9.63 1.78 -2.04
CA ALA A 108 -11.08 1.91 -2.02
C ALA A 108 -11.59 1.49 -0.65
N PHE A 109 -12.52 2.26 -0.11
CA PHE A 109 -13.20 1.95 1.15
C PHE A 109 -14.71 2.06 0.96
N ILE A 110 -15.44 1.17 1.63
CA ILE A 110 -16.89 1.22 1.74
C ILE A 110 -17.23 1.21 3.23
N TRP A 111 -17.84 2.29 3.72
CA TRP A 111 -18.53 2.34 5.00
C TRP A 111 -19.97 1.88 4.82
N ALA A 112 -20.45 1.03 5.73
CA ALA A 112 -21.88 0.83 5.93
C ALA A 112 -22.24 1.04 7.41
N ALA A 113 -23.42 1.60 7.67
CA ALA A 113 -23.96 1.78 9.00
C ALA A 113 -25.42 1.33 9.03
N SER A 114 -25.88 0.77 10.16
CA SER A 114 -27.29 0.41 10.33
C SER A 114 -28.20 1.64 10.14
N PRO A 115 -29.48 1.49 9.78
CA PRO A 115 -30.37 2.63 9.54
C PRO A 115 -30.50 3.56 10.77
N HIS A 116 -30.25 3.03 11.95
CA HIS A 116 -30.41 3.75 13.22
C HIS A 116 -29.11 4.37 13.74
N ASP A 117 -27.99 4.17 13.07
CA ASP A 117 -26.68 4.67 13.44
C ASP A 117 -26.20 5.76 12.48
N THR A 118 -25.37 6.67 12.96
CA THR A 118 -24.78 7.73 12.11
C THR A 118 -23.74 7.13 11.19
N LEU A 119 -23.85 7.33 9.87
CA LEU A 119 -22.86 6.88 8.90
C LEU A 119 -21.54 7.67 9.04
N PRO A 120 -20.38 7.02 9.28
CA PRO A 120 -19.11 7.72 9.47
C PRO A 120 -18.73 8.60 8.27
N GLU A 121 -18.24 9.81 8.54
CA GLU A 121 -17.69 10.71 7.51
C GLU A 121 -16.29 10.28 7.07
N TRP A 122 -15.85 10.77 5.90
CA TRP A 122 -14.45 10.60 5.49
C TRP A 122 -13.55 11.53 6.29
N PRO A 123 -12.36 11.06 6.70
CA PRO A 123 -11.39 11.93 7.36
C PRO A 123 -10.88 13.01 6.39
N GLU A 124 -10.60 14.20 6.93
CA GLU A 124 -9.99 15.28 6.16
C GLU A 124 -8.50 15.01 5.91
N PRO A 125 -8.02 15.21 4.68
CA PRO A 125 -6.60 15.16 4.37
C PRO A 125 -5.81 16.20 5.16
N MET A 126 -4.72 15.77 5.81
CA MET A 126 -3.88 16.62 6.65
C MET A 126 -2.56 17.01 5.99
N HIS A 127 -2.14 16.30 4.95
CA HIS A 127 -0.89 16.55 4.24
C HIS A 127 -1.14 16.86 2.77
N VAL A 128 -0.37 17.82 2.24
CA VAL A 128 -0.32 18.03 0.79
C VAL A 128 0.25 16.76 0.15
N PHE A 129 -0.51 16.16 -0.74
CA PHE A 129 -0.06 15.02 -1.52
C PHE A 129 -0.64 15.14 -2.92
N ALA A 130 0.22 15.47 -3.89
CA ALA A 130 -0.19 15.69 -5.27
C ALA A 130 -0.60 14.34 -5.90
N ALA A 131 -1.89 14.11 -5.97
CA ALA A 131 -2.46 12.98 -6.70
C ALA A 131 -3.52 13.52 -7.66
N PRO A 132 -3.55 13.06 -8.92
CA PRO A 132 -4.63 13.42 -9.83
C PRO A 132 -5.97 12.98 -9.26
N GLU A 133 -7.00 13.80 -9.47
CA GLU A 133 -8.36 13.42 -9.15
C GLU A 133 -8.72 12.10 -9.83
N LEU A 134 -9.37 11.23 -9.09
CA LEU A 134 -9.99 10.04 -9.65
C LEU A 134 -11.49 10.27 -9.71
N LYS A 135 -12.03 10.31 -10.93
CA LYS A 135 -13.46 10.46 -11.19
C LYS A 135 -14.03 9.09 -11.56
N ILE A 136 -15.14 8.74 -10.96
CA ILE A 136 -15.89 7.52 -11.23
C ILE A 136 -17.22 7.92 -11.85
N MET A 137 -17.54 7.37 -13.01
CA MET A 137 -18.86 7.51 -13.62
C MET A 137 -19.80 6.48 -12.98
N LEU A 138 -20.84 6.94 -12.33
CA LEU A 138 -21.88 6.07 -11.76
C LEU A 138 -22.98 5.75 -12.79
N SER A 139 -23.28 6.72 -13.64
CA SER A 139 -24.14 6.61 -14.81
C SER A 139 -23.72 7.66 -15.83
N ASP A 140 -24.36 7.69 -17.00
CA ASP A 140 -24.00 8.62 -18.08
C ASP A 140 -24.00 10.11 -17.67
N ASN A 141 -24.79 10.46 -16.64
CA ASN A 141 -24.96 11.84 -16.18
C ASN A 141 -24.39 12.12 -14.78
N TYR A 142 -23.90 11.10 -14.06
CA TYR A 142 -23.43 11.27 -12.68
C TYR A 142 -21.96 10.89 -12.55
N GLN A 143 -21.16 11.89 -12.21
CA GLN A 143 -19.74 11.74 -11.95
C GLN A 143 -19.45 11.95 -10.45
N TYR A 144 -18.70 11.04 -9.86
CA TYR A 144 -18.26 11.09 -8.47
C TYR A 144 -16.75 11.31 -8.41
N SER A 145 -16.30 12.33 -7.65
CA SER A 145 -14.89 12.52 -7.35
C SER A 145 -14.52 11.61 -6.17
N ALA A 146 -13.82 10.53 -6.48
CA ALA A 146 -13.50 9.49 -5.50
C ALA A 146 -12.26 9.77 -4.64
N VAL A 147 -11.41 10.72 -5.07
CA VAL A 147 -10.22 11.13 -4.33
C VAL A 147 -10.29 12.62 -4.06
N ARG A 148 -10.22 13.02 -2.81
CA ARG A 148 -10.07 14.42 -2.43
C ARG A 148 -8.68 14.90 -2.81
N SER A 149 -8.60 15.91 -3.63
CA SER A 149 -7.34 16.57 -3.98
C SER A 149 -6.90 17.49 -2.84
N THR A 150 -5.60 17.48 -2.55
CA THR A 150 -4.96 18.48 -1.69
C THR A 150 -4.20 19.54 -2.50
N ALA A 151 -4.52 19.68 -3.79
CA ALA A 151 -3.86 20.65 -4.68
C ALA A 151 -3.99 22.09 -4.18
N ASN A 152 -5.07 22.41 -3.48
CA ASN A 152 -5.32 23.75 -2.88
C ASN A 152 -4.70 23.90 -1.49
N GLY A 153 -3.94 22.92 -1.03
CA GLY A 153 -3.24 22.95 0.26
C GLY A 153 -3.82 21.98 1.29
N ALA A 154 -3.06 21.78 2.35
CA ALA A 154 -3.39 21.05 3.57
C ALA A 154 -2.53 21.61 4.70
N PRO A 155 -2.85 21.36 6.00
CA PRO A 155 -2.09 21.90 7.13
C PRO A 155 -0.60 21.56 7.10
N PHE A 156 -0.23 20.40 6.56
CA PHE A 156 1.15 19.90 6.54
C PHE A 156 1.64 19.62 5.12
N ARG A 157 2.95 19.75 4.90
CA ARG A 157 3.60 19.35 3.65
C ARG A 157 3.60 17.83 3.48
N ALA A 158 3.89 17.38 2.26
CA ALA A 158 4.12 15.97 1.99
C ALA A 158 5.28 15.41 2.81
N MET A 159 5.16 14.17 3.25
CA MET A 159 6.25 13.41 3.86
C MET A 159 7.16 12.85 2.76
N THR A 160 8.47 13.05 2.89
CA THR A 160 9.45 12.59 1.91
C THR A 160 10.11 11.27 2.32
N VAL A 161 10.85 10.66 1.40
CA VAL A 161 11.72 9.50 1.68
C VAL A 161 12.70 9.86 2.80
N ARG A 162 13.32 11.05 2.75
CA ARG A 162 14.25 11.54 3.77
C ARG A 162 13.59 11.65 5.15
N ASP A 163 12.39 12.21 5.22
CA ASP A 163 11.65 12.30 6.47
C ASP A 163 11.38 10.93 7.11
N THR A 164 11.37 9.89 6.30
CA THR A 164 10.96 8.54 6.69
C THR A 164 12.12 7.65 7.09
N ILE A 165 13.19 7.63 6.29
CA ILE A 165 14.30 6.67 6.46
C ILE A 165 15.68 7.31 6.61
N GLY A 166 15.77 8.65 6.67
CA GLY A 166 17.04 9.36 6.69
C GLY A 166 17.91 9.14 7.95
N ASP A 167 17.35 8.60 9.02
CA ASP A 167 18.06 8.25 10.27
C ASP A 167 18.51 6.78 10.33
N LEU A 168 18.10 5.95 9.37
CA LEU A 168 18.45 4.54 9.39
C LEU A 168 19.91 4.30 9.03
N PRO A 169 20.58 3.35 9.71
CA PRO A 169 21.99 3.04 9.43
C PRO A 169 22.17 2.47 8.02
N ALA A 170 23.35 2.69 7.44
CA ALA A 170 23.71 2.09 6.16
C ALA A 170 23.87 0.57 6.29
N VAL A 171 23.35 -0.18 5.31
CA VAL A 171 23.50 -1.63 5.23
C VAL A 171 23.82 -2.06 3.80
N GLY A 172 24.45 -3.23 3.64
CA GLY A 172 24.78 -3.77 2.33
C GLY A 172 23.65 -4.54 1.66
N ASN A 173 23.89 -4.95 0.42
CA ASN A 173 23.01 -5.88 -0.31
C ASN A 173 22.91 -7.21 0.45
N GLY A 174 21.70 -7.71 0.66
CA GLY A 174 21.48 -8.95 1.42
C GLY A 174 21.66 -8.80 2.92
N ALA A 175 21.50 -7.59 3.49
CA ALA A 175 21.59 -7.36 4.92
C ALA A 175 20.67 -8.32 5.69
N SER A 176 21.25 -9.10 6.62
CA SER A 176 20.56 -10.17 7.35
C SER A 176 20.57 -10.00 8.88
N LYS A 177 21.29 -9.00 9.40
CA LYS A 177 21.35 -8.74 10.85
C LYS A 177 19.99 -8.25 11.34
N THR A 178 19.29 -9.07 12.09
CA THR A 178 17.90 -8.84 12.51
C THR A 178 17.73 -7.75 13.55
N ILE A 179 18.76 -7.46 14.34
CA ILE A 179 18.78 -6.45 15.39
C ILE A 179 20.06 -5.64 15.26
N MET A 180 19.98 -4.31 15.30
CA MET A 180 21.13 -3.41 15.30
C MET A 180 20.82 -2.15 16.10
N GLU A 181 21.83 -1.39 16.46
CA GLU A 181 21.69 -0.10 17.12
C GLU A 181 21.39 0.98 16.08
N TYR A 182 20.65 2.01 16.48
CA TYR A 182 20.56 3.23 15.72
C TYR A 182 21.90 3.97 15.76
N GLN A 183 22.35 4.43 14.60
CA GLN A 183 23.63 5.16 14.48
C GLN A 183 23.43 6.68 14.42
N ASN A 184 22.23 7.14 14.06
CA ASN A 184 21.92 8.54 13.90
C ASN A 184 20.68 8.92 14.71
N ASP A 185 20.62 10.20 15.07
CA ASP A 185 19.42 10.79 15.65
C ASP A 185 18.33 10.99 14.60
N PRO A 186 17.05 10.99 15.03
CA PRO A 186 15.95 11.30 14.12
C PRO A 186 16.07 12.72 13.55
N VAL A 187 16.05 12.85 12.22
CA VAL A 187 16.14 14.15 11.51
C VAL A 187 14.77 14.76 11.23
N SER A 188 13.68 14.03 11.49
CA SER A 188 12.30 14.51 11.32
C SER A 188 11.45 14.19 12.53
N TRP A 189 10.33 14.94 12.71
CA TRP A 189 9.35 14.60 13.74
C TRP A 189 8.72 13.22 13.50
N PHE A 190 8.57 12.81 12.22
CA PHE A 190 8.04 11.52 11.85
C PHE A 190 8.94 10.39 12.35
N GLN A 191 10.26 10.48 12.09
CA GLN A 191 11.24 9.51 12.58
C GLN A 191 11.23 9.45 14.12
N LYS A 192 11.22 10.60 14.78
CA LYS A 192 11.13 10.69 16.25
C LYS A 192 9.89 9.98 16.79
N ARG A 193 8.73 10.19 16.15
CA ARG A 193 7.47 9.56 16.54
C ARG A 193 7.45 8.05 16.27
N ILE A 194 7.92 7.62 15.09
CA ILE A 194 7.85 6.22 14.67
C ILE A 194 8.85 5.35 15.41
N ARG A 195 10.02 5.90 15.73
CA ARG A 195 11.04 5.28 16.55
C ARG A 195 10.63 5.21 18.03
N GLY A 196 9.97 6.25 18.54
CA GLY A 196 9.59 6.34 19.96
C GLY A 196 10.80 6.17 20.88
N ASN A 197 10.68 5.34 21.89
CA ASN A 197 11.75 5.06 22.85
C ASN A 197 12.55 3.80 22.53
N MET A 198 12.52 3.31 21.28
CA MET A 198 13.27 2.11 20.89
C MET A 198 14.78 2.38 20.89
N ALA A 199 15.51 1.57 21.66
CA ALA A 199 16.97 1.60 21.70
C ALA A 199 17.60 0.86 20.53
N VAL A 200 16.91 -0.14 20.01
CA VAL A 200 17.39 -1.00 18.92
C VAL A 200 16.42 -1.02 17.74
N LEU A 201 16.98 -1.15 16.57
CA LEU A 201 16.30 -1.28 15.29
C LEU A 201 16.14 -2.76 14.94
N THR A 202 14.94 -3.17 14.55
CA THR A 202 14.64 -4.53 14.08
C THR A 202 14.20 -4.51 12.63
N ASP A 203 14.33 -5.65 11.94
CA ASP A 203 13.85 -5.83 10.57
C ASP A 203 14.51 -4.92 9.50
N HIS A 204 15.67 -4.33 9.82
CA HIS A 204 16.43 -3.56 8.81
C HIS A 204 17.25 -4.50 7.91
N ILE A 205 16.56 -5.47 7.36
CA ILE A 205 17.07 -6.56 6.53
C ILE A 205 16.52 -6.49 5.13
N SER A 206 17.28 -6.93 4.13
CA SER A 206 16.87 -6.92 2.72
C SER A 206 17.13 -8.27 2.05
N LYS A 207 16.32 -8.57 1.04
CA LYS A 207 16.62 -9.68 0.14
C LYS A 207 17.90 -9.38 -0.62
N GLU A 208 18.75 -10.38 -0.80
CA GLU A 208 19.95 -10.27 -1.61
C GLU A 208 19.57 -10.22 -3.11
N MET A 209 20.14 -9.28 -3.83
CA MET A 209 20.09 -9.27 -5.28
C MET A 209 21.11 -10.24 -5.86
N ASN A 210 20.77 -10.89 -6.97
CA ASN A 210 21.75 -11.63 -7.73
C ASN A 210 22.82 -10.68 -8.31
N GLU A 211 23.98 -11.25 -8.68
CA GLU A 211 25.14 -10.51 -9.15
C GLU A 211 24.80 -9.51 -10.28
N LEU A 212 24.06 -9.95 -11.28
CA LEU A 212 23.68 -9.08 -12.41
C LEU A 212 22.82 -7.89 -11.98
N ASN A 213 21.85 -8.10 -11.11
CA ASN A 213 21.00 -7.00 -10.63
C ASN A 213 21.77 -6.06 -9.67
N LEU A 214 22.75 -6.57 -8.92
CA LEU A 214 23.65 -5.74 -8.13
C LEU A 214 24.52 -4.85 -9.02
N ILE A 215 25.11 -5.42 -10.08
CA ILE A 215 25.89 -4.65 -11.07
C ILE A 215 25.02 -3.58 -11.72
N ARG A 216 23.79 -3.91 -12.14
CA ARG A 216 22.83 -2.92 -12.67
C ARG A 216 22.55 -1.81 -11.66
N CYS A 217 22.29 -2.16 -10.40
CA CYS A 217 22.08 -1.18 -9.34
C CYS A 217 23.26 -0.21 -9.17
N GLN A 218 24.49 -0.73 -9.20
CA GLN A 218 25.71 0.06 -9.11
C GLN A 218 25.93 1.01 -10.30
N LYS A 219 25.50 0.59 -11.50
CA LYS A 219 25.61 1.39 -12.74
C LYS A 219 24.54 2.48 -12.83
N ILE A 220 23.40 2.33 -12.16
CA ILE A 220 22.36 3.35 -12.16
C ILE A 220 22.77 4.52 -11.26
N PRO A 221 22.79 5.76 -11.79
CA PRO A 221 23.24 6.94 -11.05
C PRO A 221 22.44 7.18 -9.76
N LYS A 222 23.11 7.72 -8.74
CA LYS A 222 22.50 8.11 -7.46
C LYS A 222 21.87 9.50 -7.56
N ARG A 223 20.86 9.64 -8.42
CA ARG A 223 20.13 10.88 -8.67
C ARG A 223 18.61 10.63 -8.79
N PRO A 224 17.79 11.64 -8.51
CA PRO A 224 16.33 11.54 -8.68
C PRO A 224 15.93 11.06 -10.07
N GLY A 225 14.97 10.12 -10.14
CA GLY A 225 14.41 9.63 -11.39
C GLY A 225 15.31 8.71 -12.20
N ALA A 226 16.50 8.34 -11.69
CA ALA A 226 17.37 7.35 -12.35
C ALA A 226 16.71 5.97 -12.38
N ASP A 227 16.74 5.32 -13.53
CA ASP A 227 16.17 4.00 -13.76
C ASP A 227 16.92 3.24 -14.87
N TRP A 228 16.32 2.19 -15.39
CA TRP A 228 16.96 1.36 -16.43
C TRP A 228 17.40 2.12 -17.71
N HIS A 229 16.81 3.30 -17.98
CA HIS A 229 17.22 4.12 -19.14
C HIS A 229 18.64 4.70 -18.97
N ASP A 230 19.15 4.74 -17.75
CA ASP A 230 20.51 5.19 -17.43
C ASP A 230 21.55 4.06 -17.51
N LEU A 231 21.13 2.82 -17.73
CA LEU A 231 22.06 1.69 -17.92
C LEU A 231 22.83 1.86 -19.22
N PRO A 232 24.17 1.72 -19.20
CA PRO A 232 24.96 1.74 -20.42
C PRO A 232 24.64 0.50 -21.28
N ASP A 233 24.67 0.68 -22.60
CA ASP A 233 24.52 -0.43 -23.56
C ASP A 233 25.84 -1.20 -23.69
N GLU A 234 26.12 -2.02 -22.69
CA GLU A 234 27.34 -2.83 -22.59
C GLU A 234 27.05 -4.23 -22.06
N LYS A 235 28.00 -5.13 -22.29
CA LYS A 235 27.99 -6.49 -21.74
C LYS A 235 28.92 -6.57 -20.55
N VAL A 236 28.52 -7.33 -19.53
CA VAL A 236 29.35 -7.61 -18.36
C VAL A 236 29.61 -9.10 -18.23
N LYS A 237 30.80 -9.45 -17.75
CA LYS A 237 31.17 -10.81 -17.41
C LYS A 237 30.88 -11.08 -15.95
N LEU A 238 30.03 -12.06 -15.66
CA LEU A 238 29.69 -12.50 -14.33
C LEU A 238 30.79 -13.39 -13.73
N SER A 239 30.76 -13.58 -12.42
CA SER A 239 31.67 -14.48 -11.69
C SER A 239 31.65 -15.92 -12.24
N THR A 240 30.51 -16.35 -12.79
CA THR A 240 30.36 -17.65 -13.48
C THR A 240 31.07 -17.72 -14.84
N GLY A 241 31.64 -16.60 -15.32
CA GLY A 241 32.23 -16.49 -16.66
C GLY A 241 31.22 -16.17 -17.76
N GLN A 242 29.92 -16.17 -17.48
CA GLN A 242 28.89 -15.82 -18.47
C GLN A 242 28.96 -14.33 -18.81
N VAL A 243 28.84 -14.01 -20.11
CA VAL A 243 28.75 -12.62 -20.62
C VAL A 243 27.29 -12.30 -20.91
N VAL A 244 26.76 -11.25 -20.27
CA VAL A 244 25.34 -10.87 -20.35
C VAL A 244 25.18 -9.38 -20.60
N ASP A 245 24.08 -8.99 -21.25
CA ASP A 245 23.74 -7.59 -21.49
C ASP A 245 23.26 -6.93 -20.17
N LEU A 246 23.71 -5.69 -19.91
CA LEU A 246 23.22 -4.90 -18.79
C LEU A 246 21.76 -4.52 -18.98
N ILE A 247 21.40 -4.07 -20.19
CA ILE A 247 20.01 -3.72 -20.48
C ILE A 247 19.23 -5.02 -20.74
N PRO A 248 18.20 -5.33 -19.93
CA PRO A 248 17.34 -6.49 -20.20
C PRO A 248 16.67 -6.34 -21.58
N TRP A 249 16.83 -7.35 -22.45
CA TRP A 249 16.29 -7.35 -23.82
C TRP A 249 14.82 -6.94 -23.91
N CYS A 250 14.00 -7.32 -22.95
CA CYS A 250 12.56 -7.03 -22.98
C CYS A 250 12.22 -5.55 -22.81
N LEU A 251 13.06 -4.75 -22.12
CA LEU A 251 12.73 -3.38 -21.77
C LEU A 251 12.65 -2.47 -23.00
N PRO A 252 13.68 -2.33 -23.84
CA PRO A 252 13.61 -1.50 -25.04
C PRO A 252 12.59 -2.05 -26.05
N ASN A 253 12.51 -3.38 -26.20
CA ASN A 253 11.68 -4.03 -27.22
C ASN A 253 10.16 -3.95 -26.93
N THR A 254 9.76 -3.72 -25.70
CA THR A 254 8.35 -3.60 -25.30
C THR A 254 8.00 -2.23 -24.71
N ALA A 255 8.93 -1.29 -24.68
CA ALA A 255 8.80 0.03 -24.05
C ALA A 255 7.55 0.78 -24.50
N LYS A 256 7.26 0.84 -25.80
CA LYS A 256 6.09 1.57 -26.35
C LYS A 256 4.76 1.09 -25.78
N ARG A 257 4.65 -0.19 -25.40
CA ARG A 257 3.41 -0.78 -24.86
C ARG A 257 3.23 -0.59 -23.36
N HIS A 258 4.28 -0.17 -22.65
CA HIS A 258 4.33 -0.22 -21.20
C HIS A 258 4.83 1.09 -20.58
N ASN A 259 4.42 2.24 -21.13
CA ASN A 259 4.82 3.56 -20.63
C ASN A 259 6.35 3.68 -20.46
N GLN A 260 7.11 3.20 -21.46
CA GLN A 260 8.57 3.17 -21.46
C GLN A 260 9.19 2.42 -20.27
N TRP A 261 8.46 1.59 -19.57
CA TRP A 261 8.90 0.89 -18.35
C TRP A 261 9.52 1.81 -17.28
N LYS A 262 9.07 3.06 -17.20
CA LYS A 262 9.58 4.05 -16.25
C LYS A 262 9.57 3.51 -14.83
N GLY A 263 10.71 3.72 -14.14
CA GLY A 263 10.91 3.33 -12.76
C GLY A 263 11.35 1.87 -12.55
N LEU A 264 11.46 1.03 -13.59
CA LEU A 264 12.11 -0.28 -13.43
C LEU A 264 13.60 -0.08 -13.15
N PHE A 265 14.15 -0.87 -12.24
CA PHE A 265 15.50 -0.62 -11.68
C PHE A 265 15.63 0.80 -11.11
N GLY A 266 14.51 1.38 -10.64
CA GLY A 266 14.46 2.78 -10.24
C GLY A 266 15.04 3.00 -8.84
N ARG A 267 15.76 4.11 -8.72
CA ARG A 267 16.30 4.62 -7.46
C ARG A 267 15.33 5.64 -6.87
N LEU A 268 15.06 5.53 -5.56
CA LEU A 268 14.23 6.51 -4.86
C LEU A 268 14.91 7.88 -4.83
N ASP A 269 14.07 8.91 -4.80
CA ASP A 269 14.50 10.29 -4.54
C ASP A 269 14.29 10.61 -3.06
N TRP A 270 15.31 11.19 -2.41
CA TRP A 270 15.23 11.63 -1.03
C TRP A 270 14.10 12.63 -0.76
N GLU A 271 13.83 13.53 -1.69
CA GLU A 271 12.78 14.54 -1.58
C GLU A 271 11.45 14.11 -2.23
N GLY A 272 11.43 12.92 -2.80
CA GLY A 272 10.24 12.31 -3.38
C GLY A 272 9.46 11.45 -2.39
N ASN A 273 8.55 10.65 -2.94
CA ASN A 273 7.72 9.72 -2.18
C ASN A 273 8.01 8.28 -2.57
N PHE A 274 7.74 7.36 -1.66
CA PHE A 274 7.74 5.94 -1.98
C PHE A 274 6.60 5.62 -2.95
N PRO A 275 6.82 4.75 -3.94
CA PRO A 275 5.74 4.14 -4.68
C PRO A 275 4.92 3.23 -3.75
N THR A 276 3.78 2.75 -4.22
CA THR A 276 2.98 1.79 -3.45
C THR A 276 3.84 0.58 -3.08
N SER A 277 4.02 0.33 -1.77
CA SER A 277 4.70 -0.88 -1.29
C SER A 277 3.96 -2.11 -1.76
N ILE A 278 4.70 -3.00 -2.36
CA ILE A 278 4.24 -4.29 -2.83
C ILE A 278 4.78 -5.42 -1.94
N THR A 279 4.19 -6.57 -2.11
CA THR A 279 4.51 -7.76 -1.31
C THR A 279 5.87 -8.40 -1.63
N ASP A 280 6.54 -7.94 -2.69
CA ASP A 280 7.87 -8.42 -3.10
C ASP A 280 8.59 -7.31 -3.90
N PRO A 281 9.41 -6.46 -3.27
CA PRO A 281 10.21 -5.45 -3.94
C PRO A 281 11.25 -6.11 -4.85
N GLN A 282 11.14 -5.88 -6.15
CA GLN A 282 12.08 -6.41 -7.15
C GLN A 282 12.33 -5.38 -8.25
N PRO A 283 13.58 -5.24 -8.75
CA PRO A 283 13.92 -4.27 -9.79
C PRO A 283 13.13 -4.40 -11.09
N MET A 284 12.81 -5.64 -11.48
CA MET A 284 11.97 -5.99 -12.64
C MET A 284 10.49 -6.21 -12.26
N GLY A 285 10.14 -5.95 -11.00
CA GLY A 285 8.77 -6.10 -10.53
C GLY A 285 7.83 -5.01 -11.05
N LYS A 286 6.55 -5.14 -10.78
CA LYS A 286 5.51 -4.17 -11.20
C LYS A 286 5.77 -2.76 -10.67
N VAL A 287 6.42 -2.65 -9.52
CA VAL A 287 6.94 -1.41 -8.94
C VAL A 287 8.44 -1.59 -8.81
N GLY A 288 9.16 -1.36 -9.90
CA GLY A 288 10.60 -1.58 -9.96
C GLY A 288 11.43 -0.48 -9.30
N MET A 289 10.82 0.63 -8.87
CA MET A 289 11.49 1.69 -8.10
C MET A 289 11.65 1.22 -6.65
N CYS A 290 12.68 0.42 -6.42
CA CYS A 290 12.96 -0.21 -5.13
C CYS A 290 14.42 -0.07 -4.66
N PHE A 291 15.27 0.68 -5.38
CA PHE A 291 16.64 0.95 -4.94
C PHE A 291 16.69 2.09 -3.93
N HIS A 292 17.52 1.91 -2.91
CA HIS A 292 17.80 2.97 -1.94
C HIS A 292 18.44 4.19 -2.64
N PRO A 293 18.18 5.43 -2.21
CA PRO A 293 18.74 6.61 -2.87
C PRO A 293 20.27 6.58 -3.04
N ASP A 294 21.03 6.22 -1.99
CA ASP A 294 22.48 6.28 -1.97
C ASP A 294 23.20 4.93 -1.90
N GLN A 295 22.49 3.86 -1.50
CA GLN A 295 23.09 2.54 -1.28
C GLN A 295 22.75 1.60 -2.43
N ASP A 296 23.69 0.69 -2.75
CA ASP A 296 23.52 -0.24 -3.88
C ASP A 296 22.82 -1.53 -3.41
N ARG A 297 21.52 -1.38 -3.12
CA ARG A 297 20.63 -2.44 -2.64
C ARG A 297 19.17 -2.09 -2.86
N ILE A 298 18.33 -3.09 -2.74
CA ILE A 298 16.89 -2.88 -2.62
C ILE A 298 16.51 -2.42 -1.19
N LEU A 299 15.32 -1.89 -1.05
CA LEU A 299 14.78 -1.45 0.24
C LEU A 299 14.68 -2.61 1.24
N THR A 300 14.96 -2.29 2.50
CA THR A 300 14.80 -3.23 3.62
C THR A 300 13.33 -3.36 4.02
N VAL A 301 13.03 -4.39 4.81
CA VAL A 301 11.70 -4.58 5.41
C VAL A 301 11.32 -3.35 6.26
N ARG A 302 12.24 -2.84 7.09
CA ARG A 302 11.98 -1.66 7.95
C ARG A 302 11.72 -0.39 7.15
N GLU A 303 12.45 -0.15 6.08
CA GLU A 303 12.22 1.00 5.19
C GLU A 303 10.82 0.95 4.55
N CYS A 304 10.42 -0.23 4.06
CA CYS A 304 9.07 -0.43 3.54
C CYS A 304 7.99 -0.28 4.63
N ALA A 305 8.25 -0.75 5.85
CA ALA A 305 7.32 -0.60 6.97
C ALA A 305 7.14 0.87 7.36
N ARG A 306 8.24 1.63 7.48
CA ARG A 306 8.19 3.05 7.78
C ARG A 306 7.50 3.86 6.70
N SER A 307 7.64 3.49 5.41
CA SER A 307 6.94 4.17 4.30
C SER A 307 5.42 4.12 4.44
N GLN A 308 4.91 3.12 5.15
CA GLN A 308 3.49 2.99 5.50
C GLN A 308 3.12 3.47 6.91
N GLY A 309 4.09 3.97 7.69
CA GLY A 309 3.84 4.49 9.02
C GLY A 309 3.76 3.44 10.13
N PHE A 310 4.29 2.22 9.92
CA PHE A 310 4.43 1.25 11.01
C PHE A 310 5.48 1.74 12.01
N PRO A 311 5.19 1.73 13.32
CA PRO A 311 6.17 2.08 14.33
C PRO A 311 7.32 1.05 14.36
N ASP A 312 8.51 1.47 14.77
CA ASP A 312 9.68 0.57 14.83
C ASP A 312 9.52 -0.53 15.89
N SER A 313 8.63 -0.32 16.86
CA SER A 313 8.24 -1.34 17.84
C SER A 313 7.41 -2.48 17.25
N TYR A 314 6.84 -2.29 16.04
CA TYR A 314 6.06 -3.34 15.40
C TYR A 314 6.97 -4.43 14.84
N GLN A 315 6.71 -5.67 15.22
CA GLN A 315 7.48 -6.85 14.81
C GLN A 315 6.74 -7.63 13.72
N PHE A 316 7.43 -7.87 12.61
CA PHE A 316 6.93 -8.73 11.54
C PHE A 316 7.47 -10.16 11.70
N HIS A 317 6.67 -11.15 11.32
CA HIS A 317 7.01 -12.56 11.49
C HIS A 317 7.26 -13.30 10.17
N GLY A 318 8.07 -14.35 10.24
CA GLY A 318 8.37 -15.19 9.09
C GLY A 318 9.56 -14.72 8.26
N SER A 319 9.68 -15.23 7.03
CA SER A 319 10.75 -14.86 6.10
C SER A 319 10.64 -13.40 5.64
N ILE A 320 11.70 -12.86 5.05
CA ILE A 320 11.69 -11.50 4.45
C ILE A 320 10.49 -11.31 3.51
N GLN A 321 10.16 -12.32 2.70
CA GLN A 321 9.01 -12.26 1.80
C GLN A 321 7.68 -12.20 2.57
N HIS A 322 7.53 -12.97 3.66
CA HIS A 322 6.33 -12.89 4.50
C HIS A 322 6.18 -11.52 5.15
N LYS A 323 7.28 -10.93 5.63
CA LYS A 323 7.30 -9.58 6.21
C LYS A 323 6.90 -8.51 5.20
N HIS A 324 7.46 -8.53 3.99
CA HIS A 324 7.02 -7.65 2.91
C HIS A 324 5.54 -7.85 2.54
N ARG A 325 5.04 -9.10 2.56
CA ARG A 325 3.63 -9.40 2.30
C ARG A 325 2.72 -8.80 3.37
N GLN A 326 3.09 -8.87 4.65
CA GLN A 326 2.36 -8.24 5.74
C GLN A 326 2.28 -6.72 5.53
N ILE A 327 3.40 -6.08 5.21
CA ILE A 327 3.48 -4.65 4.92
C ILE A 327 2.63 -4.30 3.68
N GLY A 328 2.83 -5.02 2.57
CA GLY A 328 2.17 -4.73 1.31
C GLY A 328 0.65 -4.92 1.33
N ASN A 329 0.12 -5.77 2.21
CA ASN A 329 -1.31 -6.01 2.37
C ASN A 329 -1.98 -5.10 3.41
N ALA A 330 -1.21 -4.41 4.25
CA ALA A 330 -1.78 -3.60 5.32
C ALA A 330 -2.36 -2.27 4.83
N VAL A 331 -3.38 -1.79 5.52
CA VAL A 331 -3.77 -0.38 5.51
C VAL A 331 -2.73 0.39 6.35
N PRO A 332 -2.19 1.53 5.87
CA PRO A 332 -1.30 2.35 6.66
C PRO A 332 -1.89 2.73 8.01
N PRO A 333 -1.16 2.52 9.14
CA PRO A 333 -1.66 2.78 10.49
C PRO A 333 -2.22 4.19 10.69
N THR A 334 -1.62 5.21 10.09
CA THR A 334 -2.09 6.60 10.19
C THR A 334 -3.45 6.80 9.52
N LEU A 335 -3.67 6.16 8.35
CA LEU A 335 -4.96 6.18 7.65
C LEU A 335 -6.02 5.39 8.42
N ALA A 336 -5.65 4.21 8.96
CA ALA A 336 -6.55 3.41 9.79
C ALA A 336 -6.96 4.18 11.06
N PHE A 337 -6.04 4.92 11.69
CA PHE A 337 -6.32 5.79 12.83
C PHE A 337 -7.31 6.91 12.46
N ALA A 338 -7.13 7.56 11.30
CA ALA A 338 -8.03 8.61 10.84
C ALA A 338 -9.46 8.08 10.60
N LEU A 339 -9.58 6.89 9.98
CA LEU A 339 -10.87 6.21 9.81
C LEU A 339 -11.51 5.82 11.15
N GLY A 340 -10.71 5.28 12.09
CA GLY A 340 -11.18 4.92 13.43
C GLY A 340 -11.69 6.12 14.23
N ARG A 341 -11.06 7.29 14.08
CA ARG A 341 -11.59 8.54 14.70
C ARG A 341 -12.97 8.91 14.14
N LYS A 342 -13.18 8.79 12.84
CA LYS A 342 -14.48 9.05 12.21
C LYS A 342 -15.56 8.06 12.66
N LEU A 343 -15.19 6.80 12.83
CA LEU A 343 -16.09 5.82 13.46
C LEU A 343 -16.46 6.22 14.89
N LYS A 344 -15.47 6.61 15.70
CA LYS A 344 -15.71 7.07 17.06
C LYS A 344 -16.68 8.26 17.10
N GLU A 345 -16.44 9.28 16.26
CA GLU A 345 -17.31 10.47 16.14
C GLU A 345 -18.76 10.06 15.80
N ALA A 346 -18.95 9.12 14.87
CA ALA A 346 -20.26 8.60 14.48
C ALA A 346 -20.96 7.85 15.62
N VAL A 347 -20.22 7.04 16.39
CA VAL A 347 -20.77 6.32 17.56
C VAL A 347 -21.19 7.28 18.67
N GLU A 348 -20.40 8.33 18.91
CA GLU A 348 -20.64 9.30 19.98
C GLU A 348 -21.77 10.28 19.63
N SER A 349 -21.96 10.65 18.36
CA SER A 349 -23.04 11.55 17.93
C SER A 349 -24.45 11.03 18.28
N LYS A 350 -24.64 9.71 18.32
CA LYS A 350 -25.90 9.09 18.72
C LYS A 350 -26.19 9.15 20.23
N ARG A 351 -25.16 9.33 21.07
CA ARG A 351 -25.34 9.42 22.53
C ARG A 351 -25.80 10.78 23.00
N SER A 352 -25.79 11.77 22.10
CA SER A 352 -26.13 13.16 22.39
C SER A 352 -27.55 13.55 21.94
N THR A 353 -28.26 12.65 21.29
CA THR A 353 -29.67 12.74 20.88
C THR A 353 -30.53 11.77 21.71
#